data_9ceb220c70f6b751a435b53074537944
#
_entry.id   9ceb220c70f6b751a435b53074537944
#
_cell.length_a   1.000
_cell.length_b   1.000
_cell.length_c   1.000
_cell.angle_alpha   90.00
_cell.angle_beta   90.00
_cell.angle_gamma   90.00
#
_symmetry.space_group_name_H-M   'P 1'
#
loop_
_entity.id
_entity.type
_entity.pdbx_description
1 polymer ?
#
loop_
_entity_poly.entity_id
_entity_poly.type
_entity_poly.pdbx_seq_one_letter_code
_entity_poly.pdbx_strand_id
1 'polypeptide(L)'
;MKATKYLLALSVTALLCSSLTWAADDKDRSDIEKRIDNSAKVLSEIMATPDKAIPDKIMSDAKCIAVIPSMVKIAVGFGGNHGKGVATCRTEHGWSAPAPITITGGSWGLQLGGQAVDLVLIVTNEQGMQHLLSSHFSLGGDASAAAGPVGRDAAADTDIKMRAEVLTYSRARGLFAGIDLSGAAISQDKDETRILFGKMVPFEDILRGKVAPPEGSEPFLAVVRKYSIQAKDKDQAANTKPQ
;
A
#
# COMPACT_ATOMS: atom_id res chain seq x y z
N MET A 1 -11.44 -52.85 29.70
CA MET A 1 -10.17 -52.10 29.84
C MET A 1 -9.51 -51.61 28.52
N LYS A 2 -9.80 -52.17 27.34
CA LYS A 2 -9.21 -51.70 26.06
C LYS A 2 -9.93 -50.48 25.46
N ALA A 3 -11.26 -50.34 25.63
CA ALA A 3 -12.04 -49.23 25.10
C ALA A 3 -11.71 -47.85 25.74
N THR A 4 -11.39 -47.85 27.04
CA THR A 4 -11.07 -46.62 27.78
C THR A 4 -9.73 -45.99 27.35
N LYS A 5 -8.78 -46.79 26.85
CA LYS A 5 -7.48 -46.32 26.37
C LYS A 5 -7.59 -45.60 25.01
N TYR A 6 -8.53 -46.01 24.16
CA TYR A 6 -8.77 -45.37 22.87
C TYR A 6 -9.53 -44.05 23.01
N LEU A 7 -10.42 -43.96 24.00
CA LEU A 7 -11.13 -42.67 24.29
C LEU A 7 -10.17 -41.58 24.82
N LEU A 8 -9.21 -41.97 25.67
CA LEU A 8 -8.18 -41.04 26.14
C LEU A 8 -7.20 -40.61 25.04
N ALA A 9 -6.84 -41.50 24.11
CA ALA A 9 -5.98 -41.16 22.97
C ALA A 9 -6.67 -40.21 21.98
N LEU A 10 -7.98 -40.37 21.75
CA LEU A 10 -8.76 -39.48 20.85
C LEU A 10 -8.93 -38.06 21.42
N SER A 11 -9.06 -37.93 22.76
CA SER A 11 -9.20 -36.63 23.40
C SER A 11 -7.89 -35.83 23.42
N VAL A 12 -6.74 -36.46 23.52
CA VAL A 12 -5.43 -35.80 23.49
C VAL A 12 -5.07 -35.33 22.08
N THR A 13 -5.42 -36.08 21.03
CA THR A 13 -5.20 -35.65 19.65
C THR A 13 -6.08 -34.47 19.25
N ALA A 14 -7.32 -34.38 19.75
CA ALA A 14 -8.20 -33.25 19.49
C ALA A 14 -7.72 -31.95 20.17
N LEU A 15 -7.11 -32.03 21.36
CA LEU A 15 -6.53 -30.86 22.05
C LEU A 15 -5.26 -30.32 21.36
N LEU A 16 -4.46 -31.16 20.75
CA LEU A 16 -3.23 -30.78 20.04
C LEU A 16 -3.52 -30.08 18.69
N CYS A 17 -4.62 -30.43 18.01
CA CYS A 17 -5.00 -29.75 16.76
C CYS A 17 -5.55 -28.35 16.97
N SER A 18 -6.19 -28.05 18.12
CA SER A 18 -6.74 -26.71 18.39
C SER A 18 -5.66 -25.67 18.72
N SER A 19 -4.51 -26.06 19.26
CA SER A 19 -3.41 -25.14 19.58
C SER A 19 -2.60 -24.70 18.34
N LEU A 20 -2.59 -25.47 17.26
CA LEU A 20 -1.86 -25.16 16.04
C LEU A 20 -2.55 -24.06 15.20
N THR A 21 -3.88 -23.97 15.26
CA THR A 21 -4.63 -22.95 14.51
C THR A 21 -4.48 -21.55 15.11
N TRP A 22 -4.41 -21.42 16.42
CA TRP A 22 -4.19 -20.14 17.10
C TRP A 22 -2.79 -19.57 16.87
N ALA A 23 -1.78 -20.41 16.85
CA ALA A 23 -0.40 -19.98 16.62
C ALA A 23 -0.15 -19.51 15.17
N ALA A 24 -0.87 -20.05 14.20
CA ALA A 24 -0.81 -19.61 12.81
C ALA A 24 -1.45 -18.21 12.63
N ASP A 25 -2.61 -18.00 13.22
CA ASP A 25 -3.37 -16.74 13.13
C ASP A 25 -2.60 -15.56 13.78
N ASP A 26 -1.96 -15.79 14.94
CA ASP A 26 -1.11 -14.81 15.61
C ASP A 26 0.13 -14.43 14.78
N LYS A 27 0.74 -15.39 14.10
CA LYS A 27 1.89 -15.14 13.24
C LYS A 27 1.50 -14.31 12.01
N ASP A 28 0.40 -14.65 11.35
CA ASP A 28 -0.08 -13.97 10.17
C ASP A 28 -0.49 -12.53 10.51
N ARG A 29 -1.13 -12.30 11.65
CA ARG A 29 -1.42 -10.97 12.17
C ARG A 29 -0.14 -10.15 12.40
N SER A 30 0.85 -10.74 13.08
CA SER A 30 2.15 -10.10 13.31
C SER A 30 2.87 -9.71 12.00
N ASP A 31 2.74 -10.50 10.95
CA ASP A 31 3.36 -10.20 9.65
C ASP A 31 2.63 -9.05 8.92
N ILE A 32 1.31 -8.93 9.09
CA ILE A 32 0.53 -7.79 8.58
C ILE A 32 0.92 -6.50 9.33
N GLU A 33 1.01 -6.54 10.66
CA GLU A 33 1.42 -5.40 11.48
C GLU A 33 2.83 -4.92 11.12
N LYS A 34 3.79 -5.84 10.94
CA LYS A 34 5.13 -5.51 10.43
C LYS A 34 5.10 -4.86 9.06
N ARG A 35 4.17 -5.26 8.19
CA ARG A 35 4.01 -4.64 6.87
C ARG A 35 3.48 -3.21 6.98
N ILE A 36 2.52 -2.97 7.88
CA ILE A 36 2.04 -1.62 8.20
C ILE A 36 3.19 -0.74 8.68
N ASP A 37 4.02 -1.24 9.62
CA ASP A 37 5.21 -0.53 10.10
C ASP A 37 6.24 -0.28 9.01
N ASN A 38 6.49 -1.25 8.15
CA ASN A 38 7.41 -1.09 7.03
C ASN A 38 6.85 -0.09 6.01
N SER A 39 5.54 -0.05 5.80
CA SER A 39 4.90 0.95 4.94
C SER A 39 5.08 2.37 5.49
N ALA A 40 4.96 2.54 6.80
CA ALA A 40 5.26 3.80 7.48
C ALA A 40 6.73 4.22 7.28
N LYS A 41 7.67 3.29 7.46
CA LYS A 41 9.10 3.54 7.24
C LYS A 41 9.39 3.94 5.80
N VAL A 42 8.90 3.19 4.81
CA VAL A 42 9.08 3.48 3.39
C VAL A 42 8.58 4.88 3.05
N LEU A 43 7.37 5.24 3.46
CA LEU A 43 6.82 6.57 3.20
C LEU A 43 7.65 7.66 3.89
N SER A 44 8.06 7.46 5.15
CA SER A 44 8.91 8.40 5.87
C SER A 44 10.27 8.61 5.20
N GLU A 45 10.91 7.56 4.75
CA GLU A 45 12.23 7.62 4.11
C GLU A 45 12.16 8.31 2.73
N ILE A 46 11.09 8.06 1.97
CA ILE A 46 10.84 8.76 0.71
C ILE A 46 10.66 10.25 0.96
N MET A 47 9.83 10.62 1.92
CA MET A 47 9.54 12.02 2.23
C MET A 47 10.70 12.76 2.90
N ALA A 48 11.59 12.05 3.59
CA ALA A 48 12.78 12.63 4.22
C ALA A 48 13.96 12.87 3.26
N THR A 49 13.88 12.35 2.02
CA THR A 49 14.99 12.47 1.06
C THR A 49 14.97 13.85 0.39
N PRO A 50 15.96 14.73 0.62
CA PRO A 50 16.03 16.03 -0.06
C PRO A 50 16.08 15.83 -1.58
N ASP A 51 15.42 16.71 -2.32
CA ASP A 51 15.42 16.79 -3.79
C ASP A 51 14.87 15.53 -4.54
N LYS A 52 14.39 14.52 -3.80
CA LYS A 52 13.79 13.30 -4.38
C LYS A 52 12.48 12.90 -3.71
N ALA A 53 11.97 13.68 -2.77
CA ALA A 53 10.70 13.44 -2.12
C ALA A 53 9.52 13.56 -3.11
N ILE A 54 8.40 12.97 -2.75
CA ILE A 54 7.13 13.24 -3.41
C ILE A 54 6.82 14.73 -3.23
N PRO A 55 6.54 15.49 -4.29
CA PRO A 55 6.27 16.92 -4.19
C PRO A 55 5.13 17.24 -3.23
N ASP A 56 5.28 18.31 -2.45
CA ASP A 56 4.27 18.72 -1.46
C ASP A 56 2.88 18.91 -2.09
N LYS A 57 2.79 19.49 -3.29
CA LYS A 57 1.52 19.64 -4.01
C LYS A 57 0.82 18.30 -4.26
N ILE A 58 1.56 17.26 -4.64
CA ILE A 58 1.01 15.92 -4.89
C ILE A 58 0.55 15.27 -3.57
N MET A 59 1.33 15.42 -2.50
CA MET A 59 0.93 14.91 -1.18
C MET A 59 -0.28 15.66 -0.59
N SER A 60 -0.38 16.98 -0.81
CA SER A 60 -1.53 17.77 -0.33
C SER A 60 -2.82 17.38 -1.04
N ASP A 61 -2.74 17.10 -2.34
CA ASP A 61 -3.90 16.76 -3.18
C ASP A 61 -4.24 15.27 -3.18
N ALA A 62 -3.38 14.43 -2.62
CA ALA A 62 -3.56 12.97 -2.58
C ALA A 62 -4.95 12.58 -2.05
N LYS A 63 -5.70 11.81 -2.84
CA LYS A 63 -6.97 11.20 -2.46
C LYS A 63 -6.75 9.88 -1.73
N CYS A 64 -5.83 9.05 -2.24
CA CYS A 64 -5.41 7.82 -1.56
C CYS A 64 -3.89 7.68 -1.68
N ILE A 65 -3.32 6.97 -0.71
CA ILE A 65 -1.91 6.60 -0.66
C ILE A 65 -1.85 5.09 -0.45
N ALA A 66 -1.13 4.40 -1.32
CA ALA A 66 -0.83 2.99 -1.14
C ALA A 66 0.69 2.78 -1.06
N VAL A 67 1.13 1.94 -0.15
CA VAL A 67 2.55 1.62 0.04
C VAL A 67 2.73 0.12 0.02
N ILE A 68 3.62 -0.34 -0.85
CA ILE A 68 3.98 -1.76 -1.00
C ILE A 68 5.48 -1.89 -0.70
N PRO A 69 5.85 -2.27 0.53
CA PRO A 69 7.24 -2.51 0.89
C PRO A 69 7.77 -3.76 0.20
N SER A 70 9.00 -3.69 -0.29
CA SER A 70 9.75 -4.84 -0.82
C SER A 70 8.99 -5.65 -1.89
N MET A 71 8.31 -4.96 -2.81
CA MET A 71 7.72 -5.61 -3.99
C MET A 71 8.81 -6.36 -4.75
N VAL A 72 8.60 -7.65 -5.01
CA VAL A 72 9.55 -8.49 -5.71
C VAL A 72 9.31 -8.40 -7.21
N LYS A 73 10.37 -8.11 -7.97
CA LYS A 73 10.41 -8.21 -9.43
C LYS A 73 11.32 -9.37 -9.80
N ILE A 74 10.79 -10.32 -10.53
CA ILE A 74 11.55 -11.46 -11.06
C ILE A 74 11.43 -11.43 -12.57
N ALA A 75 12.55 -11.46 -13.26
CA ALA A 75 12.58 -11.55 -14.72
C ALA A 75 13.64 -12.55 -15.18
N VAL A 76 13.20 -13.56 -15.94
CA VAL A 76 14.03 -14.55 -16.64
C VAL A 76 13.37 -14.78 -18.01
N GLY A 77 13.54 -13.81 -18.92
CA GLY A 77 12.86 -13.80 -20.21
C GLY A 77 11.40 -13.29 -20.14
N PHE A 78 10.58 -13.92 -19.33
CA PHE A 78 9.29 -13.43 -18.88
C PHE A 78 9.41 -13.06 -17.40
N GLY A 79 8.85 -11.93 -16.97
CA GLY A 79 8.97 -11.46 -15.61
C GLY A 79 7.60 -11.26 -14.95
N GLY A 80 7.61 -11.29 -13.62
CA GLY A 80 6.44 -10.97 -12.80
C GLY A 80 6.80 -10.01 -11.68
N ASN A 81 5.83 -9.21 -11.31
CA ASN A 81 5.87 -8.36 -10.13
C ASN A 81 4.86 -8.90 -9.13
N HIS A 82 5.26 -9.02 -7.88
CA HIS A 82 4.36 -9.38 -6.79
C HIS A 82 4.75 -8.64 -5.52
N GLY A 83 3.77 -8.07 -4.84
CA GLY A 83 3.98 -7.40 -3.58
C GLY A 83 2.70 -7.26 -2.80
N LYS A 84 2.83 -7.17 -1.49
CA LYS A 84 1.76 -6.90 -0.54
C LYS A 84 2.01 -5.57 0.16
N GLY A 85 0.95 -4.83 0.41
CA GLY A 85 1.03 -3.52 1.02
C GLY A 85 -0.26 -3.10 1.67
N VAL A 86 -0.38 -1.81 1.94
CA VAL A 86 -1.59 -1.21 2.51
C VAL A 86 -1.95 0.05 1.76
N ALA A 87 -3.25 0.32 1.64
CA ALA A 87 -3.80 1.55 1.09
C ALA A 87 -4.66 2.26 2.13
N THR A 88 -4.66 3.60 2.09
CA THR A 88 -5.57 4.44 2.86
C THR A 88 -6.07 5.58 1.99
N CYS A 89 -7.29 6.02 2.19
CA CYS A 89 -7.89 7.13 1.45
C CYS A 89 -8.31 8.26 2.36
N ARG A 90 -8.33 9.47 1.82
CA ARG A 90 -8.82 10.65 2.52
C ARG A 90 -10.33 10.58 2.68
N THR A 91 -10.80 10.86 3.88
CA THR A 91 -12.21 10.91 4.25
C THR A 91 -12.55 12.27 4.84
N GLU A 92 -13.80 12.52 5.13
CA GLU A 92 -14.25 13.76 5.81
C GLU A 92 -13.60 13.93 7.20
N HIS A 93 -13.26 12.84 7.86
CA HIS A 93 -12.70 12.83 9.21
C HIS A 93 -11.19 12.56 9.27
N GLY A 94 -10.50 12.62 8.13
CA GLY A 94 -9.05 12.38 8.04
C GLY A 94 -8.69 11.27 7.06
N TRP A 95 -7.98 10.26 7.50
CA TRP A 95 -7.57 9.12 6.70
C TRP A 95 -8.26 7.83 7.16
N SER A 96 -8.70 7.02 6.22
CA SER A 96 -9.35 5.73 6.48
C SER A 96 -8.42 4.74 7.19
N ALA A 97 -8.99 3.68 7.72
CA ALA A 97 -8.21 2.51 8.13
C ALA A 97 -7.32 1.99 6.99
N PRO A 98 -6.12 1.45 7.27
CA PRO A 98 -5.29 0.83 6.24
C PRO A 98 -5.94 -0.46 5.74
N ALA A 99 -6.17 -0.53 4.44
CA ALA A 99 -6.72 -1.69 3.77
C ALA A 99 -5.59 -2.53 3.16
N PRO A 100 -5.46 -3.82 3.48
CA PRO A 100 -4.49 -4.71 2.87
C PRO A 100 -4.71 -4.86 1.36
N ILE A 101 -3.64 -4.72 0.58
CA ILE A 101 -3.62 -4.84 -0.87
C ILE A 101 -2.52 -5.76 -1.36
N THR A 102 -2.76 -6.35 -2.52
CA THR A 102 -1.76 -7.08 -3.30
C THR A 102 -1.61 -6.44 -4.67
N ILE A 103 -0.38 -6.26 -5.12
CA ILE A 103 -0.04 -5.91 -6.50
C ILE A 103 0.54 -7.11 -7.21
N THR A 104 0.06 -7.38 -8.43
CA THR A 104 0.56 -8.42 -9.31
C THR A 104 0.65 -7.88 -10.73
N GLY A 105 1.69 -8.23 -11.46
CA GLY A 105 1.83 -7.80 -12.85
C GLY A 105 2.82 -8.65 -13.62
N GLY A 106 2.63 -8.72 -14.93
CA GLY A 106 3.61 -9.25 -15.86
C GLY A 106 4.62 -8.15 -16.24
N SER A 107 5.87 -8.49 -16.42
CA SER A 107 6.87 -7.61 -17.01
C SER A 107 7.60 -8.36 -18.11
N TRP A 108 7.79 -7.67 -19.24
CA TRP A 108 8.61 -8.15 -20.35
C TRP A 108 9.97 -7.48 -20.22
N GLY A 109 11.05 -8.24 -20.20
CA GLY A 109 12.38 -7.65 -20.16
C GLY A 109 13.48 -8.70 -20.14
N LEU A 110 14.59 -8.38 -20.81
CA LEU A 110 15.80 -9.20 -20.86
C LEU A 110 16.65 -9.11 -19.58
N GLN A 111 16.09 -8.61 -18.46
CA GLN A 111 16.83 -8.52 -17.21
C GLN A 111 16.78 -9.85 -16.47
N LEU A 112 17.94 -10.47 -16.32
CA LEU A 112 18.14 -11.63 -15.46
C LEU A 112 18.35 -11.13 -14.03
N GLY A 113 17.39 -11.44 -13.12
CA GLY A 113 17.56 -11.13 -11.70
C GLY A 113 16.28 -10.93 -10.94
N GLY A 114 16.39 -11.05 -9.61
CA GLY A 114 15.36 -10.66 -8.65
C GLY A 114 15.75 -9.34 -7.99
N GLN A 115 14.81 -8.41 -7.89
CA GLN A 115 15.00 -7.13 -7.19
C GLN A 115 13.81 -6.88 -6.26
N ALA A 116 14.10 -6.45 -5.04
CA ALA A 116 13.09 -5.91 -4.14
C ALA A 116 13.04 -4.39 -4.30
N VAL A 117 11.84 -3.86 -4.45
CA VAL A 117 11.58 -2.43 -4.69
C VAL A 117 10.47 -1.98 -3.75
N ASP A 118 10.70 -0.91 -3.01
CA ASP A 118 9.61 -0.24 -2.29
C ASP A 118 8.82 0.61 -3.27
N LEU A 119 7.50 0.53 -3.18
CA LEU A 119 6.59 1.21 -4.09
C LEU A 119 5.60 2.07 -3.31
N VAL A 120 5.42 3.32 -3.75
CA VAL A 120 4.35 4.22 -3.28
C VAL A 120 3.50 4.62 -4.47
N LEU A 121 2.20 4.49 -4.32
CA LEU A 121 1.19 4.92 -5.27
C LEU A 121 0.40 6.07 -4.68
N ILE A 122 0.27 7.16 -5.41
CA ILE A 122 -0.55 8.31 -5.03
C ILE A 122 -1.71 8.41 -6.01
N VAL A 123 -2.91 8.26 -5.50
CA VAL A 123 -4.14 8.53 -6.26
C VAL A 123 -4.43 10.03 -6.18
N THR A 124 -4.50 10.69 -7.32
CA THR A 124 -4.52 12.16 -7.41
C THR A 124 -5.91 12.76 -7.54
N ASN A 125 -6.87 11.99 -8.05
CA ASN A 125 -8.20 12.48 -8.36
C ASN A 125 -9.30 11.50 -7.95
N GLU A 126 -10.54 11.95 -8.05
CA GLU A 126 -11.71 11.17 -7.67
C GLU A 126 -11.91 9.94 -8.54
N GLN A 127 -11.59 10.03 -9.84
CA GLN A 127 -11.72 8.90 -10.77
C GLN A 127 -10.77 7.76 -10.38
N GLY A 128 -9.49 8.06 -10.10
CA GLY A 128 -8.54 7.09 -9.60
C GLY A 128 -8.95 6.49 -8.25
N MET A 129 -9.58 7.30 -7.38
CA MET A 129 -10.15 6.79 -6.14
C MET A 129 -11.28 5.78 -6.40
N GLN A 130 -12.19 6.06 -7.34
CA GLN A 130 -13.26 5.11 -7.69
C GLN A 130 -12.71 3.78 -8.24
N HIS A 131 -11.64 3.84 -9.06
CA HIS A 131 -10.97 2.62 -9.52
C HIS A 131 -10.36 1.84 -8.34
N LEU A 132 -9.70 2.51 -7.40
CA LEU A 132 -9.16 1.85 -6.21
C LEU A 132 -10.28 1.20 -5.37
N LEU A 133 -11.42 1.89 -5.19
CA LEU A 133 -12.55 1.38 -4.41
C LEU A 133 -13.19 0.12 -5.01
N SER A 134 -12.99 -0.16 -6.30
CA SER A 134 -13.53 -1.34 -6.97
C SER A 134 -12.95 -2.69 -6.51
N SER A 135 -11.98 -2.67 -5.59
CA SER A 135 -11.28 -3.84 -5.04
C SER A 135 -10.41 -4.65 -6.01
N HIS A 136 -10.44 -4.34 -7.29
CA HIS A 136 -9.57 -4.90 -8.32
C HIS A 136 -9.53 -3.95 -9.52
N PHE A 137 -8.36 -3.49 -9.90
CA PHE A 137 -8.16 -2.65 -11.09
C PHE A 137 -6.73 -2.80 -11.63
N SER A 138 -6.55 -2.52 -12.92
CA SER A 138 -5.24 -2.56 -13.59
C SER A 138 -4.71 -1.16 -13.87
N LEU A 139 -3.44 -0.95 -13.58
CA LEU A 139 -2.72 0.28 -13.91
C LEU A 139 -2.43 0.34 -15.42
N GLY A 140 -2.79 1.43 -16.05
CA GLY A 140 -2.65 1.61 -17.49
C GLY A 140 -3.77 0.96 -18.34
N GLY A 141 -4.63 0.13 -17.71
CA GLY A 141 -5.84 -0.41 -18.32
C GLY A 141 -7.10 0.30 -17.81
N ASP A 142 -7.43 0.06 -16.55
CA ASP A 142 -8.62 0.66 -15.91
C ASP A 142 -8.34 2.07 -15.40
N ALA A 143 -7.17 2.27 -14.75
CA ALA A 143 -6.73 3.57 -14.26
C ALA A 143 -5.45 4.02 -14.96
N SER A 144 -5.41 5.28 -15.40
CA SER A 144 -4.21 5.86 -15.98
C SER A 144 -3.12 6.00 -14.91
N ALA A 145 -1.92 5.48 -15.21
CA ALA A 145 -0.79 5.52 -14.31
C ALA A 145 0.42 6.17 -14.98
N ALA A 146 1.14 6.98 -14.23
CA ALA A 146 2.38 7.59 -14.70
C ALA A 146 3.46 7.56 -13.61
N ALA A 147 4.71 7.57 -14.05
CA ALA A 147 5.84 7.80 -13.15
C ALA A 147 5.72 9.19 -12.52
N GLY A 148 5.66 9.25 -11.20
CA GLY A 148 5.52 10.50 -10.47
C GLY A 148 6.75 11.39 -10.63
N PRO A 149 6.58 12.72 -10.70
CA PRO A 149 7.70 13.66 -10.69
C PRO A 149 8.39 13.64 -9.33
N VAL A 150 9.71 13.80 -9.30
CA VAL A 150 10.50 13.81 -8.07
C VAL A 150 11.26 15.14 -7.93
N GLY A 151 11.39 15.62 -6.69
CA GLY A 151 12.20 16.80 -6.39
C GLY A 151 11.48 18.13 -6.62
N ARG A 152 12.25 19.22 -6.45
CA ARG A 152 11.72 20.60 -6.51
C ARG A 152 11.41 21.06 -7.93
N ASP A 153 12.08 20.50 -8.92
CA ASP A 153 11.91 20.87 -10.34
C ASP A 153 10.67 20.18 -10.99
N ALA A 154 9.91 19.45 -10.20
CA ALA A 154 8.69 18.78 -10.65
C ALA A 154 7.61 19.74 -11.19
N ALA A 155 7.76 21.04 -10.98
CA ALA A 155 6.79 22.05 -11.43
C ALA A 155 6.73 22.22 -12.97
N ALA A 156 7.82 21.96 -13.69
CA ALA A 156 7.90 22.19 -15.13
C ALA A 156 7.30 21.03 -15.99
N ASP A 157 7.18 19.83 -15.43
CA ASP A 157 6.74 18.61 -16.14
C ASP A 157 5.29 18.20 -15.75
N THR A 158 4.57 19.13 -15.14
CA THR A 158 3.42 18.88 -14.28
C THR A 158 2.12 18.61 -15.06
N ASP A 159 1.92 19.22 -16.22
CA ASP A 159 0.58 19.22 -16.86
C ASP A 159 0.15 17.86 -17.42
N ILE A 160 1.08 17.06 -17.93
CA ILE A 160 0.75 15.74 -18.49
C ILE A 160 0.69 14.69 -17.39
N LYS A 161 1.63 14.74 -16.44
CA LYS A 161 1.70 13.80 -15.32
C LYS A 161 0.59 14.04 -14.29
N MET A 162 0.15 15.28 -14.11
CA MET A 162 -0.97 15.62 -13.22
C MET A 162 -2.35 15.15 -13.74
N ARG A 163 -2.44 14.70 -14.98
CA ARG A 163 -3.66 14.09 -15.54
C ARG A 163 -3.75 12.59 -15.24
N ALA A 164 -2.66 11.96 -14.84
CA ALA A 164 -2.69 10.56 -14.44
C ALA A 164 -3.48 10.39 -13.14
N GLU A 165 -4.32 9.38 -13.09
CA GLU A 165 -5.12 9.05 -11.91
C GLU A 165 -4.26 8.50 -10.77
N VAL A 166 -3.17 7.79 -11.13
CA VAL A 166 -2.23 7.19 -10.19
C VAL A 166 -0.80 7.60 -10.55
N LEU A 167 -0.10 8.21 -9.61
CA LEU A 167 1.32 8.49 -9.71
C LEU A 167 2.11 7.42 -8.94
N THR A 168 3.16 6.91 -9.57
CA THR A 168 3.97 5.81 -9.07
C THR A 168 5.36 6.28 -8.67
N TYR A 169 5.80 5.92 -7.49
CA TYR A 169 7.13 6.20 -6.96
C TYR A 169 7.77 4.92 -6.48
N SER A 170 9.01 4.67 -6.86
CA SER A 170 9.74 3.49 -6.41
C SER A 170 11.09 3.84 -5.81
N ARG A 171 11.52 3.02 -4.87
CA ARG A 171 12.85 3.05 -4.30
C ARG A 171 13.50 1.69 -4.42
N ALA A 172 14.63 1.64 -5.10
CA ALA A 172 15.48 0.47 -5.20
C ALA A 172 16.90 0.82 -4.76
N ARG A 173 17.46 0.09 -3.80
CA ARG A 173 18.83 0.31 -3.29
C ARG A 173 19.14 1.78 -2.93
N GLY A 174 18.18 2.49 -2.32
CA GLY A 174 18.34 3.90 -1.94
C GLY A 174 18.19 4.91 -3.08
N LEU A 175 17.92 4.48 -4.30
CA LEU A 175 17.64 5.36 -5.44
C LEU A 175 16.14 5.45 -5.66
N PHE A 176 15.64 6.69 -5.82
CA PHE A 176 14.25 6.96 -6.15
C PHE A 176 14.11 7.21 -7.64
N ALA A 177 13.07 6.64 -8.22
CA ALA A 177 12.66 6.90 -9.59
C ALA A 177 11.14 6.72 -9.72
N GLY A 178 10.53 7.44 -10.66
CA GLY A 178 9.23 7.03 -11.16
C GLY A 178 9.37 5.69 -11.87
N ILE A 179 8.38 4.83 -11.72
CA ILE A 179 8.36 3.51 -12.37
C ILE A 179 7.08 3.35 -13.17
N ASP A 180 7.19 2.81 -14.35
CA ASP A 180 6.02 2.38 -15.12
C ASP A 180 5.56 1.01 -14.60
N LEU A 181 4.31 0.94 -14.21
CA LEU A 181 3.62 -0.25 -13.74
C LEU A 181 2.44 -0.63 -14.64
N SER A 182 2.42 -0.18 -15.88
CA SER A 182 1.37 -0.50 -16.84
C SER A 182 1.17 -2.02 -16.93
N GLY A 183 -0.08 -2.46 -16.80
CA GLY A 183 -0.44 -3.87 -16.76
C GLY A 183 -0.33 -4.55 -15.39
N ALA A 184 0.08 -3.84 -14.35
CA ALA A 184 0.00 -4.37 -13.00
C ALA A 184 -1.43 -4.22 -12.45
N ALA A 185 -1.95 -5.28 -11.84
CA ALA A 185 -3.24 -5.29 -11.17
C ALA A 185 -3.07 -5.08 -9.66
N ILE A 186 -3.91 -4.22 -9.11
CA ILE A 186 -4.03 -4.02 -7.66
C ILE A 186 -5.35 -4.62 -7.21
N SER A 187 -5.32 -5.38 -6.12
CA SER A 187 -6.50 -6.00 -5.56
C SER A 187 -6.48 -5.98 -4.03
N GLN A 188 -7.68 -6.03 -3.44
CA GLN A 188 -7.83 -6.24 -2.00
C GLN A 188 -7.24 -7.61 -1.62
N ASP A 189 -6.38 -7.65 -0.62
CA ASP A 189 -5.99 -8.90 0.03
C ASP A 189 -7.07 -9.31 1.02
N LYS A 190 -7.95 -10.22 0.57
CA LYS A 190 -9.13 -10.64 1.34
C LYS A 190 -8.74 -11.45 2.58
N ASP A 191 -7.68 -12.23 2.50
CA ASP A 191 -7.24 -13.07 3.61
C ASP A 191 -6.60 -12.21 4.70
N GLU A 192 -5.71 -11.30 4.33
CA GLU A 192 -5.16 -10.33 5.29
C GLU A 192 -6.22 -9.38 5.85
N THR A 193 -7.23 -9.03 5.04
CA THR A 193 -8.37 -8.23 5.54
C THR A 193 -9.12 -8.98 6.65
N ARG A 194 -9.40 -10.28 6.48
CA ARG A 194 -10.05 -11.09 7.52
C ARG A 194 -9.24 -11.17 8.80
N ILE A 195 -7.92 -11.35 8.68
CA ILE A 195 -7.02 -11.46 9.83
C ILE A 195 -6.92 -10.11 10.54
N LEU A 196 -6.70 -9.03 9.80
CA LEU A 196 -6.50 -7.69 10.38
C LEU A 196 -7.77 -7.15 11.08
N PHE A 197 -8.93 -7.35 10.48
CA PHE A 197 -10.22 -6.84 10.99
C PHE A 197 -11.02 -7.88 11.78
N GLY A 198 -10.54 -9.13 11.91
CA GLY A 198 -11.26 -10.23 12.54
C GLY A 198 -12.49 -10.72 11.75
N LYS A 199 -12.75 -10.14 10.60
CA LYS A 199 -13.85 -10.48 9.69
C LYS A 199 -13.59 -9.94 8.28
N MET A 200 -14.30 -10.48 7.29
CA MET A 200 -14.28 -9.89 5.96
C MET A 200 -14.99 -8.52 5.97
N VAL A 201 -14.30 -7.48 5.54
CA VAL A 201 -14.82 -6.13 5.36
C VAL A 201 -14.69 -5.75 3.88
N PRO A 202 -15.75 -5.22 3.25
CA PRO A 202 -15.66 -4.71 1.88
C PRO A 202 -14.58 -3.64 1.75
N PHE A 203 -13.81 -3.67 0.68
CA PHE A 203 -12.70 -2.75 0.45
C PHE A 203 -13.14 -1.29 0.46
N GLU A 204 -14.26 -1.02 -0.21
CA GLU A 204 -14.89 0.29 -0.23
C GLU A 204 -15.24 0.81 1.18
N ASP A 205 -15.78 -0.05 2.05
CA ASP A 205 -16.15 0.35 3.41
C ASP A 205 -14.93 0.72 4.26
N ILE A 206 -13.80 0.00 4.06
CA ILE A 206 -12.54 0.35 4.71
C ILE A 206 -12.07 1.72 4.22
N LEU A 207 -11.93 1.90 2.91
CA LEU A 207 -11.33 3.09 2.31
C LEU A 207 -12.21 4.34 2.41
N ARG A 208 -13.53 4.18 2.54
CA ARG A 208 -14.45 5.30 2.84
C ARG A 208 -14.51 5.66 4.33
N GLY A 209 -13.75 4.98 5.20
CA GLY A 209 -13.71 5.28 6.64
C GLY A 209 -14.95 4.83 7.41
N LYS A 210 -15.72 3.84 6.90
CA LYS A 210 -16.89 3.29 7.59
C LYS A 210 -16.52 2.32 8.71
N VAL A 211 -15.25 1.96 8.84
CA VAL A 211 -14.73 1.07 9.89
C VAL A 211 -13.57 1.75 10.61
N ALA A 212 -13.50 1.51 11.93
CA ALA A 212 -12.40 2.02 12.73
C ALA A 212 -11.06 1.35 12.33
N PRO A 213 -9.94 2.08 12.40
CA PRO A 213 -8.62 1.50 12.22
C PRO A 213 -8.36 0.38 13.24
N PRO A 214 -7.92 -0.80 12.81
CA PRO A 214 -7.53 -1.86 13.74
C PRO A 214 -6.27 -1.50 14.53
N GLU A 215 -6.04 -2.22 15.62
CA GLU A 215 -4.80 -2.12 16.40
C GLU A 215 -3.58 -2.31 15.50
N GLY A 216 -2.49 -1.58 15.76
CA GLY A 216 -1.29 -1.61 14.91
C GLY A 216 -1.35 -0.70 13.66
N SER A 217 -2.47 0.00 13.39
CA SER A 217 -2.61 0.90 12.24
C SER A 217 -1.92 2.26 12.42
N GLU A 218 -1.73 2.69 13.67
CA GLU A 218 -1.31 4.05 14.01
C GLU A 218 0.04 4.45 13.42
N PRO A 219 1.09 3.61 13.37
CA PRO A 219 2.37 4.00 12.80
C PRO A 219 2.26 4.51 11.36
N PHE A 220 1.48 3.82 10.53
CA PHE A 220 1.28 4.22 9.14
C PHE A 220 0.41 5.47 9.01
N LEU A 221 -0.71 5.51 9.72
CA LEU A 221 -1.64 6.63 9.67
C LEU A 221 -1.02 7.92 10.22
N ALA A 222 -0.18 7.84 11.26
CA ALA A 222 0.54 8.99 11.80
C ALA A 222 1.50 9.59 10.76
N VAL A 223 2.22 8.77 10.02
CA VAL A 223 3.12 9.20 8.95
C VAL A 223 2.35 9.83 7.80
N VAL A 224 1.25 9.21 7.36
CA VAL A 224 0.39 9.76 6.31
C VAL A 224 -0.18 11.12 6.72
N ARG A 225 -0.71 11.24 7.93
CA ARG A 225 -1.22 12.51 8.48
C ARG A 225 -0.14 13.58 8.54
N LYS A 226 1.03 13.24 9.09
CA LYS A 226 2.16 14.17 9.23
C LYS A 226 2.51 14.81 7.90
N TYR A 227 2.79 14.02 6.88
CA TYR A 227 3.25 14.53 5.60
C TYR A 227 2.12 15.20 4.80
N SER A 228 0.89 14.75 4.93
CA SER A 228 -0.26 15.42 4.31
C SER A 228 -0.54 16.80 4.90
N ILE A 229 -0.38 16.99 6.21
CA ILE A 229 -0.55 18.29 6.88
C ILE A 229 0.61 19.21 6.50
N GLN A 230 1.85 18.76 6.63
CA GLN A 230 3.03 19.53 6.26
C GLN A 230 2.99 20.01 4.80
N ALA A 231 2.52 19.16 3.91
CA ALA A 231 2.37 19.48 2.51
C ALA A 231 1.32 20.58 2.28
N LYS A 232 0.16 20.50 2.96
CA LYS A 232 -0.88 21.54 2.88
C LYS A 232 -0.39 22.88 3.42
N ASP A 233 0.29 22.90 4.55
CA ASP A 233 0.80 24.13 5.17
C ASP A 233 1.80 24.82 4.23
N LYS A 234 2.69 24.06 3.58
CA LYS A 234 3.64 24.60 2.61
C LYS A 234 2.97 25.12 1.33
N ASP A 235 1.99 24.40 0.81
CA ASP A 235 1.23 24.82 -0.37
C ASP A 235 0.48 26.13 -0.12
N GLN A 236 -0.16 26.26 1.04
CA GLN A 236 -0.82 27.52 1.45
C GLN A 236 0.17 28.66 1.62
N ALA A 237 1.33 28.43 2.22
CA ALA A 237 2.36 29.44 2.40
C ALA A 237 2.95 29.89 1.05
N ALA A 238 3.06 29.00 0.07
CA ALA A 238 3.51 29.36 -1.28
C ALA A 238 2.50 30.22 -2.02
N ASN A 239 1.22 29.93 -1.88
CA ASN A 239 0.12 30.64 -2.54
C ASN A 239 -0.21 32.03 -1.91
N THR A 240 0.27 32.28 -0.67
CA THR A 240 0.07 33.55 0.04
C THR A 240 1.21 34.56 -0.11
N LYS A 241 2.31 34.20 -0.79
CA LYS A 241 3.38 35.17 -1.09
C LYS A 241 2.90 36.14 -2.17
N PRO A 242 2.90 37.47 -1.94
CA PRO A 242 2.60 38.45 -2.98
C PRO A 242 3.66 38.35 -4.08
N GLN A 243 3.17 38.41 -5.35
CA GLN A 243 4.02 38.54 -6.55
C GLN A 243 4.77 39.86 -6.56
#